data_8e5df25aaad8de5e044d79c2e4bc9445
#
_entry.id   8e5df25aaad8de5e044d79c2e4bc9445
#
_cell.length_a   1.000
_cell.length_b   1.000
_cell.length_c   1.000
_cell.angle_alpha   90.00
_cell.angle_beta   90.00
_cell.angle_gamma   90.00
#
_symmetry.space_group_name_H-M   'P 1'
#
loop_
_entity.id
_entity.type
_entity.pdbx_description
1 polymer ?
#
loop_
_entity_poly.entity_id
_entity_poly.type
_entity_poly.pdbx_seq_one_letter_code
_entity_poly.pdbx_strand_id
1 'polypeptide(L)'
;MKKILIYNSGGGLGDSIQIIPLILSLKNHFRRSNISYLGAHPNHFGGKLKEYNIKIQTLELNLKYFGFRWRHWFLANRNFHKTNEAKFDLIIDLQSKFRNSLILKKIPHVHFYSTTFNNLFSTKKVKFQSKNHLTNLSIFLNEKIKHINFDYNKLPKNLLNEAKRLLPKTNYIGFSITQGNEYRKKSWSIYKFISLANKSLIKNKIPVFFIEKNHEQII
;
A
#
# COMPACT_ATOMS: atom_id res chain seq x y z
N MET A 1 14.58 9.49 -13.99
CA MET A 1 13.50 8.55 -14.36
C MET A 1 12.25 9.34 -14.72
N LYS A 2 11.57 8.94 -15.82
CA LYS A 2 10.37 9.64 -16.33
C LYS A 2 9.07 8.86 -16.03
N LYS A 3 9.10 7.53 -16.12
CA LYS A 3 7.93 6.66 -15.88
C LYS A 3 8.22 5.59 -14.83
N ILE A 4 7.42 5.57 -13.76
CA ILE A 4 7.56 4.61 -12.65
C ILE A 4 6.23 3.89 -12.48
N LEU A 5 6.27 2.57 -12.37
CA LEU A 5 5.11 1.74 -12.04
C LEU A 5 5.26 1.17 -10.63
N ILE A 6 4.26 1.39 -9.77
CA ILE A 6 4.16 0.77 -8.46
C ILE A 6 3.12 -0.34 -8.53
N TYR A 7 3.54 -1.57 -8.24
CA TYR A 7 2.64 -2.71 -8.13
C TYR A 7 2.39 -3.08 -6.67
N ASN A 8 1.11 -3.09 -6.29
CA ASN A 8 0.65 -3.53 -4.97
C ASN A 8 -0.58 -4.44 -5.11
N SER A 9 -0.36 -5.75 -5.07
CA SER A 9 -1.44 -6.72 -5.23
C SER A 9 -2.33 -6.90 -4.00
N GLY A 10 -1.93 -6.37 -2.86
CA GLY A 10 -2.69 -6.47 -1.61
C GLY A 10 -4.09 -5.88 -1.77
N GLY A 11 -4.20 -4.76 -2.47
CA GLY A 11 -5.45 -4.19 -2.98
C GLY A 11 -6.46 -3.75 -1.92
N GLY A 12 -6.20 -4.01 -0.65
CA GLY A 12 -7.02 -3.52 0.44
C GLY A 12 -6.76 -2.04 0.72
N LEU A 13 -7.73 -1.39 1.37
CA LEU A 13 -7.62 0.02 1.77
C LEU A 13 -6.38 0.26 2.66
N GLY A 14 -6.16 -0.62 3.64
CA GLY A 14 -4.99 -0.56 4.52
C GLY A 14 -3.67 -0.69 3.78
N ASP A 15 -3.56 -1.60 2.81
CA ASP A 15 -2.36 -1.76 1.97
C ASP A 15 -2.08 -0.48 1.16
N SER A 16 -3.14 0.20 0.69
CA SER A 16 -3.01 1.46 -0.05
C SER A 16 -2.55 2.61 0.85
N ILE A 17 -3.03 2.68 2.09
CA ILE A 17 -2.58 3.69 3.07
C ILE A 17 -1.10 3.49 3.40
N GLN A 18 -0.65 2.25 3.60
CA GLN A 18 0.73 1.94 3.95
C GLN A 18 1.75 2.39 2.89
N ILE A 19 1.37 2.44 1.62
CA ILE A 19 2.28 2.88 0.55
C ILE A 19 2.27 4.40 0.30
N ILE A 20 1.44 5.17 0.98
CA ILE A 20 1.39 6.64 0.84
C ILE A 20 2.77 7.28 1.06
N PRO A 21 3.52 6.98 2.14
CA PRO A 21 4.85 7.55 2.34
C PRO A 21 5.82 7.21 1.20
N LEU A 22 5.75 5.99 0.65
CA LEU A 22 6.55 5.59 -0.50
C LEU A 22 6.22 6.44 -1.73
N ILE A 23 4.93 6.60 -2.07
CA ILE A 23 4.49 7.40 -3.21
C ILE A 23 4.95 8.85 -3.06
N LEU A 24 4.75 9.45 -1.90
CA LEU A 24 5.14 10.85 -1.63
C LEU A 24 6.65 11.03 -1.72
N SER A 25 7.43 10.09 -1.18
CA SER A 25 8.88 10.12 -1.23
C SER A 25 9.40 10.01 -2.67
N LEU A 26 8.82 9.12 -3.48
CA LEU A 26 9.16 8.97 -4.88
C LEU A 26 8.77 10.21 -5.69
N LYS A 27 7.59 10.79 -5.46
CA LYS A 27 7.17 12.05 -6.11
C LYS A 27 8.08 13.23 -5.76
N ASN A 28 8.53 13.31 -4.53
CA ASN A 28 9.46 14.35 -4.10
C ASN A 28 10.85 14.16 -4.72
N HIS A 29 11.32 12.92 -4.82
CA HIS A 29 12.63 12.60 -5.36
C HIS A 29 12.65 12.72 -6.90
N PHE A 30 11.66 12.16 -7.58
CA PHE A 30 11.52 12.19 -9.04
C PHE A 30 10.44 13.19 -9.47
N ARG A 31 10.66 14.47 -9.24
CA ARG A 31 9.66 15.55 -9.42
C ARG A 31 9.02 15.62 -10.80
N ARG A 32 9.73 15.16 -11.85
CA ARG A 32 9.27 15.19 -13.25
C ARG A 32 8.82 13.82 -13.75
N SER A 33 8.64 12.85 -12.86
CA SER A 33 8.21 11.51 -13.25
C SER A 33 6.69 11.35 -13.21
N ASN A 34 6.20 10.54 -14.14
CA ASN A 34 4.84 10.02 -14.10
C ASN A 34 4.86 8.71 -13.30
N ILE A 35 4.15 8.69 -12.17
CA ILE A 35 4.04 7.51 -11.32
C ILE A 35 2.66 6.89 -11.55
N SER A 36 2.65 5.66 -12.03
CA SER A 36 1.44 4.85 -12.23
C SER A 36 1.33 3.76 -11.16
N TYR A 37 0.10 3.38 -10.87
CA TYR A 37 -0.25 2.32 -9.94
C TYR A 37 -0.87 1.14 -10.67
N LEU A 38 -0.47 -0.07 -10.31
CA LEU A 38 -1.09 -1.31 -10.74
C LEU A 38 -1.40 -2.14 -9.50
N GLY A 39 -2.66 -2.49 -9.33
CA GLY A 39 -3.12 -3.34 -8.24
C GLY A 39 -3.97 -4.49 -8.73
N ALA A 40 -4.30 -5.41 -7.83
CA ALA A 40 -5.25 -6.48 -8.08
C ALA A 40 -6.70 -6.03 -7.91
N HIS A 41 -6.90 -4.87 -7.30
CA HIS A 41 -8.20 -4.27 -7.00
C HIS A 41 -8.25 -2.83 -7.52
N PRO A 42 -9.43 -2.20 -7.54
CA PRO A 42 -9.58 -0.81 -7.92
C PRO A 42 -8.65 0.12 -7.17
N ASN A 43 -8.20 1.17 -7.82
CA ASN A 43 -7.33 2.17 -7.23
C ASN A 43 -8.07 2.97 -6.17
N HIS A 44 -7.75 2.76 -4.90
CA HIS A 44 -8.36 3.49 -3.79
C HIS A 44 -8.02 4.98 -3.76
N PHE A 45 -6.92 5.41 -4.37
CA PHE A 45 -6.56 6.85 -4.45
C PHE A 45 -7.51 7.67 -5.31
N GLY A 46 -8.17 7.05 -6.28
CA GLY A 46 -9.28 7.66 -7.03
C GLY A 46 -10.66 7.43 -6.39
N GLY A 47 -10.75 6.64 -5.34
CA GLY A 47 -11.98 6.24 -4.66
C GLY A 47 -11.99 6.66 -3.18
N LYS A 48 -11.95 5.69 -2.27
CA LYS A 48 -12.05 5.90 -0.81
C LYS A 48 -10.95 6.78 -0.21
N LEU A 49 -9.79 6.89 -0.87
CA LEU A 49 -8.65 7.73 -0.45
C LEU A 49 -8.50 9.00 -1.27
N LYS A 50 -9.51 9.40 -2.05
CA LYS A 50 -9.47 10.61 -2.88
C LYS A 50 -9.17 11.88 -2.05
N GLU A 51 -9.66 11.93 -0.82
CA GLU A 51 -9.47 13.05 0.11
C GLU A 51 -7.99 13.25 0.54
N TYR A 52 -7.16 12.22 0.40
CA TYR A 52 -5.70 12.35 0.59
C TYR A 52 -5.03 13.15 -0.53
N ASN A 53 -5.75 13.47 -1.61
CA ASN A 53 -5.26 14.23 -2.77
C ASN A 53 -3.95 13.68 -3.37
N ILE A 54 -3.81 12.37 -3.35
CA ILE A 54 -2.65 11.69 -3.92
C ILE A 54 -2.96 11.37 -5.38
N LYS A 55 -2.53 12.26 -6.27
CA LYS A 55 -2.70 12.08 -7.71
C LYS A 55 -1.76 10.99 -8.21
N ILE A 56 -2.29 9.82 -8.53
CA ILE A 56 -1.58 8.71 -9.16
C ILE A 56 -2.48 8.09 -10.23
N GLN A 57 -1.91 7.84 -11.40
CA GLN A 57 -2.63 7.23 -12.50
C GLN A 57 -2.69 5.71 -12.31
N THR A 58 -3.79 5.09 -12.67
CA THR A 58 -3.90 3.63 -12.71
C THR A 58 -3.47 3.12 -14.07
N LEU A 59 -2.61 2.10 -14.12
CA LEU A 59 -2.33 1.37 -15.34
C LEU A 59 -3.47 0.38 -15.59
N GLU A 60 -4.25 0.63 -16.63
CA GLU A 60 -5.39 -0.21 -17.00
C GLU A 60 -4.93 -1.29 -18.00
N LEU A 61 -4.82 -2.53 -17.52
CA LEU A 61 -4.46 -3.67 -18.36
C LEU A 61 -5.67 -4.54 -18.76
N ASN A 62 -6.88 -4.14 -18.39
CA ASN A 62 -8.11 -4.93 -18.62
C ASN A 62 -8.00 -6.37 -18.09
N LEU A 63 -7.26 -6.56 -17.00
CA LEU A 63 -7.06 -7.84 -16.34
C LEU A 63 -7.63 -7.77 -14.91
N LYS A 64 -8.79 -8.38 -14.72
CA LYS A 64 -9.39 -8.48 -13.38
C LYS A 64 -8.43 -9.24 -12.45
N TYR A 65 -8.13 -8.68 -11.27
CA TYR A 65 -7.22 -9.28 -10.28
C TYR A 65 -5.84 -9.60 -10.86
N PHE A 66 -5.16 -8.59 -11.40
CA PHE A 66 -3.82 -8.72 -11.97
C PHE A 66 -2.87 -9.55 -11.06
N GLY A 67 -2.19 -10.51 -11.67
CA GLY A 67 -1.23 -11.38 -10.97
C GLY A 67 -1.83 -12.61 -10.31
N PHE A 68 -3.15 -12.70 -10.07
CA PHE A 68 -3.75 -13.86 -9.38
C PHE A 68 -3.86 -15.13 -10.23
N ARG A 69 -3.78 -15.03 -11.54
CA ARG A 69 -3.94 -16.18 -12.46
C ARG A 69 -2.75 -16.32 -13.37
N TRP A 70 -2.29 -17.54 -13.63
CA TRP A 70 -1.18 -17.83 -14.54
C TRP A 70 -1.42 -17.37 -15.98
N ARG A 71 -2.65 -17.36 -16.46
CA ARG A 71 -2.99 -16.81 -17.78
C ARG A 71 -2.57 -15.33 -17.94
N HIS A 72 -2.44 -14.57 -16.86
CA HIS A 72 -1.97 -13.20 -16.90
C HIS A 72 -0.51 -13.08 -17.36
N TRP A 73 0.27 -14.17 -17.26
CA TRP A 73 1.62 -14.26 -17.83
C TRP A 73 1.64 -13.94 -19.33
N PHE A 74 0.69 -14.49 -20.10
CA PHE A 74 0.59 -14.28 -21.55
C PHE A 74 -0.10 -12.94 -21.87
N LEU A 75 -1.03 -12.51 -21.04
CA LEU A 75 -1.86 -11.35 -21.30
C LEU A 75 -1.22 -10.03 -20.87
N ALA A 76 -0.32 -10.01 -19.88
CA ALA A 76 0.24 -8.78 -19.31
C ALA A 76 0.97 -7.95 -20.36
N ASN A 77 1.90 -8.55 -21.11
CA ASN A 77 2.64 -7.86 -22.15
C ASN A 77 1.71 -7.47 -23.33
N ARG A 78 0.88 -8.43 -23.80
CA ARG A 78 -0.07 -8.18 -24.89
C ARG A 78 -1.00 -7.01 -24.59
N ASN A 79 -1.57 -6.98 -23.39
CA ASN A 79 -2.50 -5.93 -23.00
C ASN A 79 -1.76 -4.60 -22.72
N PHE A 80 -0.53 -4.64 -22.23
CA PHE A 80 0.29 -3.45 -22.10
C PHE A 80 0.51 -2.75 -23.45
N HIS A 81 0.84 -3.48 -24.50
CA HIS A 81 1.02 -2.90 -25.83
C HIS A 81 -0.26 -2.26 -26.39
N LYS A 82 -1.44 -2.68 -25.93
CA LYS A 82 -2.71 -2.04 -26.29
C LYS A 82 -2.98 -0.70 -25.62
N THR A 83 -2.24 -0.38 -24.54
CA THR A 83 -2.41 0.89 -23.82
C THR A 83 -1.68 2.07 -24.47
N ASN A 84 -0.90 1.84 -25.54
CA ASN A 84 -0.02 2.83 -26.17
C ASN A 84 0.99 3.48 -25.19
N GLU A 85 1.20 2.84 -24.03
CA GLU A 85 2.16 3.32 -23.04
C GLU A 85 3.59 2.95 -23.43
N ALA A 86 4.52 3.90 -23.28
CA ALA A 86 5.93 3.58 -23.40
C ALA A 86 6.42 2.75 -22.21
N LYS A 87 7.52 1.99 -22.40
CA LYS A 87 8.15 1.18 -21.35
C LYS A 87 8.39 2.01 -20.09
N PHE A 88 8.33 1.37 -18.93
CA PHE A 88 8.67 2.00 -17.66
C PHE A 88 10.18 2.08 -17.46
N ASP A 89 10.65 3.18 -16.86
CA ASP A 89 12.04 3.26 -16.41
C ASP A 89 12.26 2.38 -15.17
N LEU A 90 11.26 2.33 -14.30
CA LEU A 90 11.31 1.54 -13.07
C LEU A 90 9.96 0.90 -12.78
N ILE A 91 9.96 -0.41 -12.53
CA ILE A 91 8.83 -1.12 -11.91
C ILE A 91 9.20 -1.48 -10.48
N ILE A 92 8.33 -1.17 -9.54
CA ILE A 92 8.47 -1.44 -8.11
C ILE A 92 7.43 -2.49 -7.71
N ASP A 93 7.88 -3.71 -7.45
CA ASP A 93 7.06 -4.80 -6.91
C ASP A 93 7.11 -4.82 -5.39
N LEU A 94 5.99 -4.47 -4.76
CA LEU A 94 5.85 -4.39 -3.30
C LEU A 94 5.32 -5.68 -2.66
N GLN A 95 5.04 -6.72 -3.46
CA GLN A 95 4.31 -7.89 -2.94
C GLN A 95 5.15 -9.13 -2.72
N SER A 96 6.33 -9.22 -3.29
CA SER A 96 7.26 -10.34 -3.09
C SER A 96 6.64 -11.73 -3.32
N LYS A 97 5.63 -11.83 -4.21
CA LYS A 97 4.97 -13.09 -4.56
C LYS A 97 5.51 -13.59 -5.89
N PHE A 98 6.12 -14.77 -5.90
CA PHE A 98 6.77 -15.37 -7.07
C PHE A 98 5.99 -15.20 -8.38
N ARG A 99 4.78 -15.75 -8.43
CA ARG A 99 3.93 -15.67 -9.64
C ARG A 99 3.68 -14.22 -10.08
N ASN A 100 3.35 -13.35 -9.13
CA ASN A 100 3.03 -11.96 -9.44
C ASN A 100 4.26 -11.22 -9.95
N SER A 101 5.42 -11.42 -9.35
CA SER A 101 6.69 -10.84 -9.80
C SER A 101 7.04 -11.29 -11.21
N LEU A 102 6.86 -12.59 -11.53
CA LEU A 102 7.10 -13.12 -12.87
C LEU A 102 6.17 -12.48 -13.91
N ILE A 103 4.87 -12.38 -13.60
CA ILE A 103 3.88 -11.77 -14.51
C ILE A 103 4.19 -10.27 -14.69
N LEU A 104 4.52 -9.58 -13.61
CA LEU A 104 4.85 -8.16 -13.65
C LEU A 104 6.09 -7.87 -14.52
N LYS A 105 7.10 -8.75 -14.50
CA LYS A 105 8.29 -8.67 -15.37
C LYS A 105 7.97 -8.75 -16.88
N LYS A 106 6.79 -9.18 -17.29
CA LYS A 106 6.35 -9.16 -18.69
C LYS A 106 5.96 -7.77 -19.19
N ILE A 107 5.73 -6.83 -18.28
CA ILE A 107 5.52 -5.42 -18.65
C ILE A 107 6.87 -4.81 -19.02
N PRO A 108 7.00 -4.15 -20.19
CA PRO A 108 8.26 -3.54 -20.64
C PRO A 108 8.84 -2.54 -19.65
N HIS A 109 10.09 -2.72 -19.26
CA HIS A 109 10.78 -1.89 -18.28
C HIS A 109 12.30 -1.85 -18.51
N VAL A 110 12.97 -0.87 -17.89
CA VAL A 110 14.44 -0.78 -17.80
C VAL A 110 14.91 -1.41 -16.48
N HIS A 111 14.38 -0.94 -15.36
CA HIS A 111 14.71 -1.42 -14.04
C HIS A 111 13.51 -2.10 -13.37
N PHE A 112 13.79 -3.22 -12.72
CA PHE A 112 12.80 -3.97 -11.95
C PHE A 112 13.30 -4.17 -10.53
N TYR A 113 12.56 -3.65 -9.56
CA TYR A 113 12.80 -3.82 -8.13
C TYR A 113 11.77 -4.79 -7.56
N SER A 114 12.23 -5.85 -6.90
CA SER A 114 11.40 -6.78 -6.15
C SER A 114 12.20 -7.41 -5.02
N THR A 115 11.57 -7.62 -3.87
CA THR A 115 12.17 -8.36 -2.75
C THR A 115 11.93 -9.87 -2.82
N THR A 116 11.29 -10.36 -3.87
CA THR A 116 11.01 -11.77 -4.09
C THR A 116 12.31 -12.57 -4.16
N PHE A 117 12.41 -13.64 -3.32
CA PHE A 117 13.59 -14.49 -3.19
C PHE A 117 14.89 -13.69 -3.05
N ASN A 118 14.96 -12.82 -2.04
CA ASN A 118 16.12 -11.97 -1.79
C ASN A 118 16.58 -11.23 -3.04
N ASN A 119 15.63 -10.55 -3.71
CA ASN A 119 15.81 -9.76 -4.93
C ASN A 119 16.26 -10.52 -6.20
N LEU A 120 16.05 -11.84 -6.25
CA LEU A 120 16.42 -12.64 -7.43
C LEU A 120 15.85 -12.09 -8.74
N PHE A 121 14.66 -11.49 -8.69
CA PHE A 121 13.98 -10.91 -9.86
C PHE A 121 14.40 -9.47 -10.18
N SER A 122 15.09 -8.80 -9.27
CA SER A 122 15.55 -7.43 -9.51
C SER A 122 16.61 -7.37 -10.62
N THR A 123 16.61 -6.29 -11.40
CA THR A 123 17.63 -6.08 -12.45
C THR A 123 19.03 -5.86 -11.87
N LYS A 124 19.12 -5.28 -10.67
CA LYS A 124 20.38 -5.16 -9.93
C LYS A 124 20.35 -6.09 -8.72
N LYS A 125 21.43 -6.86 -8.54
CA LYS A 125 21.62 -7.75 -7.40
C LYS A 125 22.28 -6.99 -6.27
N VAL A 126 21.48 -6.40 -5.39
CA VAL A 126 21.95 -5.67 -4.21
C VAL A 126 21.47 -6.37 -2.95
N LYS A 127 22.29 -6.39 -1.90
CA LYS A 127 21.88 -6.93 -0.61
C LYS A 127 20.95 -5.94 0.08
N PHE A 128 19.68 -6.30 0.21
CA PHE A 128 18.73 -5.50 0.96
C PHE A 128 18.98 -5.64 2.48
N GLN A 129 18.92 -4.51 3.17
CA GLN A 129 19.29 -4.42 4.58
C GLN A 129 18.08 -4.18 5.49
N SER A 130 16.90 -3.93 4.92
CA SER A 130 15.73 -3.48 5.67
C SER A 130 14.46 -4.17 5.19
N LYS A 131 13.46 -4.23 6.07
CA LYS A 131 12.07 -4.54 5.69
C LYS A 131 11.36 -3.34 5.03
N ASN A 132 11.94 -2.16 5.08
CA ASN A 132 11.39 -0.94 4.49
C ASN A 132 11.76 -0.85 3.01
N HIS A 133 10.74 -0.84 2.16
CA HIS A 133 10.90 -0.75 0.71
C HIS A 133 11.65 0.52 0.27
N LEU A 134 11.44 1.65 0.93
CA LEU A 134 12.09 2.91 0.55
C LEU A 134 13.61 2.86 0.79
N THR A 135 14.03 2.29 1.92
CA THR A 135 15.45 2.06 2.22
C THR A 135 16.09 1.13 1.18
N ASN A 136 15.42 0.03 0.87
CA ASN A 136 15.92 -0.92 -0.12
C ASN A 136 15.94 -0.33 -1.55
N LEU A 137 14.97 0.52 -1.91
CA LEU A 137 14.97 1.26 -3.16
C LEU A 137 16.13 2.25 -3.25
N SER A 138 16.46 2.94 -2.15
CA SER A 138 17.61 3.82 -2.09
C SER A 138 18.92 3.07 -2.40
N ILE A 139 19.08 1.87 -1.82
CA ILE A 139 20.22 0.99 -2.11
C ILE A 139 20.21 0.52 -3.57
N PHE A 140 19.04 0.07 -4.06
CA PHE A 140 18.89 -0.43 -5.43
C PHE A 140 19.22 0.64 -6.50
N LEU A 141 18.78 1.87 -6.26
CA LEU A 141 19.00 2.99 -7.17
C LEU A 141 20.38 3.65 -6.98
N ASN A 142 21.05 3.36 -5.86
CA ASN A 142 22.24 4.08 -5.40
C ASN A 142 21.98 5.58 -5.24
N GLU A 143 20.81 5.93 -4.71
CA GLU A 143 20.35 7.30 -4.52
C GLU A 143 19.71 7.45 -3.12
N LYS A 144 19.98 8.56 -2.44
CA LYS A 144 19.36 8.83 -1.13
C LYS A 144 17.95 9.41 -1.33
N ILE A 145 16.93 8.57 -1.17
CA ILE A 145 15.53 9.00 -1.24
C ILE A 145 15.09 9.48 0.14
N LYS A 146 14.70 10.76 0.24
CA LYS A 146 14.17 11.34 1.48
C LYS A 146 12.82 10.75 1.81
N HIS A 147 12.64 10.24 3.03
CA HIS A 147 11.35 9.77 3.52
C HIS A 147 10.39 10.94 3.75
N ILE A 148 9.21 10.86 3.16
CA ILE A 148 8.14 11.86 3.31
C ILE A 148 6.92 11.18 3.90
N ASN A 149 6.50 11.64 5.07
CA ASN A 149 5.23 11.23 5.68
C ASN A 149 4.07 12.05 5.12
N PHE A 150 2.88 11.48 5.18
CA PHE A 150 1.67 12.23 4.89
C PHE A 150 1.36 13.19 6.05
N ASP A 151 1.07 14.43 5.69
CA ASP A 151 0.61 15.45 6.65
C ASP A 151 -0.92 15.38 6.75
N TYR A 152 -1.42 14.79 7.82
CA TYR A 152 -2.86 14.62 8.05
C TYR A 152 -3.62 15.93 8.19
N ASN A 153 -2.95 17.06 8.52
CA ASN A 153 -3.59 18.36 8.57
C ASN A 153 -4.03 18.88 7.18
N LYS A 154 -3.57 18.22 6.10
CA LYS A 154 -4.00 18.49 4.73
C LYS A 154 -5.32 17.81 4.34
N LEU A 155 -5.86 16.96 5.20
CA LEU A 155 -7.20 16.40 4.98
C LEU A 155 -8.28 17.51 5.04
N PRO A 156 -9.41 17.32 4.36
CA PRO A 156 -10.53 18.25 4.41
C PRO A 156 -10.95 18.58 5.84
N LYS A 157 -11.23 19.86 6.09
CA LYS A 157 -11.57 20.36 7.44
C LYS A 157 -12.80 19.66 8.05
N ASN A 158 -13.78 19.29 7.23
CA ASN A 158 -14.96 18.53 7.68
C ASN A 158 -14.55 17.18 8.29
N LEU A 159 -13.60 16.44 7.68
CA LEU A 159 -13.13 15.16 8.22
C LEU A 159 -12.34 15.37 9.52
N LEU A 160 -11.51 16.41 9.58
CA LEU A 160 -10.75 16.72 10.80
C LEU A 160 -11.67 17.17 11.94
N ASN A 161 -12.70 17.96 11.66
CA ASN A 161 -13.70 18.39 12.64
C ASN A 161 -14.51 17.19 13.14
N GLU A 162 -14.93 16.29 12.25
CA GLU A 162 -15.65 15.09 12.64
C GLU A 162 -14.79 14.16 13.51
N ALA A 163 -13.51 13.98 13.16
CA ALA A 163 -12.57 13.22 13.99
C ALA A 163 -12.43 13.85 15.39
N LYS A 164 -12.33 15.18 15.50
CA LYS A 164 -12.29 15.89 16.79
C LYS A 164 -13.60 15.75 17.57
N ARG A 165 -14.74 15.76 16.90
CA ARG A 165 -16.05 15.56 17.54
C ARG A 165 -16.15 14.16 18.13
N LEU A 166 -15.72 13.14 17.40
CA LEU A 166 -15.75 11.74 17.84
C LEU A 166 -14.70 11.45 18.93
N LEU A 167 -13.54 12.09 18.83
CA LEU A 167 -12.39 11.88 19.71
C LEU A 167 -11.91 13.21 20.28
N PRO A 168 -12.68 13.83 21.22
CA PRO A 168 -12.41 15.20 21.71
C PRO A 168 -11.23 15.31 22.68
N LYS A 169 -10.74 14.19 23.20
CA LYS A 169 -9.62 14.13 24.14
C LYS A 169 -8.31 13.78 23.45
N THR A 170 -7.27 13.55 24.21
CA THR A 170 -5.97 13.05 23.77
C THR A 170 -5.66 11.71 24.42
N ASN A 171 -4.55 11.10 24.07
CA ASN A 171 -4.09 9.85 24.69
C ASN A 171 -4.97 8.62 24.42
N TYR A 172 -5.56 8.53 23.23
CA TYR A 172 -6.32 7.34 22.84
C TYR A 172 -5.42 6.15 22.48
N ILE A 173 -5.93 4.94 22.73
CA ILE A 173 -5.43 3.70 22.13
C ILE A 173 -6.57 3.06 21.34
N GLY A 174 -6.37 2.91 20.03
CA GLY A 174 -7.34 2.28 19.14
C GLY A 174 -7.18 0.76 19.11
N PHE A 175 -8.30 0.04 19.22
CA PHE A 175 -8.40 -1.41 19.07
C PHE A 175 -9.27 -1.75 17.86
N SER A 176 -8.68 -2.41 16.85
CA SER A 176 -9.42 -2.99 15.74
C SER A 176 -9.68 -4.46 16.06
N ILE A 177 -10.89 -4.79 16.49
CA ILE A 177 -11.28 -6.13 16.92
C ILE A 177 -11.75 -7.01 15.77
N THR A 178 -12.12 -6.40 14.65
CA THR A 178 -12.59 -7.11 13.47
C THR A 178 -11.43 -7.37 12.50
N GLN A 179 -11.48 -8.52 11.83
CA GLN A 179 -10.53 -8.84 10.78
C GLN A 179 -11.24 -8.74 9.42
N GLY A 180 -10.60 -8.07 8.45
CA GLY A 180 -11.15 -7.89 7.10
C GLY A 180 -11.29 -9.19 6.29
N ASN A 181 -10.91 -10.33 6.85
CA ASN A 181 -11.06 -11.66 6.23
C ASN A 181 -11.32 -12.71 7.31
N GLU A 182 -12.58 -13.08 7.48
CA GLU A 182 -13.08 -14.05 8.47
C GLU A 182 -12.44 -15.43 8.34
N TYR A 183 -12.06 -15.84 7.12
CA TYR A 183 -11.43 -17.15 6.87
C TYR A 183 -10.03 -17.28 7.51
N ARG A 184 -9.38 -16.17 7.85
CA ARG A 184 -8.01 -16.21 8.38
C ARG A 184 -7.91 -16.60 9.84
N LYS A 185 -9.01 -16.53 10.63
CA LYS A 185 -9.07 -16.86 12.07
C LYS A 185 -7.86 -16.36 12.89
N LYS A 186 -7.39 -15.14 12.62
CA LYS A 186 -6.17 -14.56 13.23
C LYS A 186 -6.48 -13.51 14.30
N SER A 187 -7.75 -13.30 14.59
CA SER A 187 -8.18 -12.34 15.60
C SER A 187 -8.00 -12.92 17.01
N TRP A 188 -7.64 -12.07 17.93
CA TRP A 188 -7.68 -12.42 19.34
C TRP A 188 -9.14 -12.56 19.79
N SER A 189 -9.36 -13.29 20.88
CA SER A 189 -10.67 -13.30 21.54
C SER A 189 -10.97 -11.91 22.10
N ILE A 190 -12.25 -11.54 22.12
CA ILE A 190 -12.70 -10.23 22.66
C ILE A 190 -12.21 -10.01 24.09
N TYR A 191 -12.17 -11.05 24.92
CA TYR A 191 -11.68 -10.97 26.31
C TYR A 191 -10.21 -10.50 26.40
N LYS A 192 -9.34 -10.86 25.45
CA LYS A 192 -7.97 -10.37 25.41
C LYS A 192 -7.91 -8.88 25.09
N PHE A 193 -8.76 -8.40 24.18
CA PHE A 193 -8.87 -6.98 23.88
C PHE A 193 -9.39 -6.18 25.09
N ILE A 194 -10.42 -6.67 25.77
CA ILE A 194 -10.96 -6.05 26.99
C ILE A 194 -9.89 -6.00 28.08
N SER A 195 -9.17 -7.10 28.33
CA SER A 195 -8.08 -7.13 29.30
C SER A 195 -7.00 -6.09 28.99
N LEU A 196 -6.65 -5.94 27.71
CA LEU A 196 -5.66 -4.95 27.29
C LEU A 196 -6.17 -3.51 27.38
N ALA A 197 -7.45 -3.30 27.09
CA ALA A 197 -8.12 -2.01 27.26
C ALA A 197 -8.11 -1.55 28.72
N ASN A 198 -8.44 -2.46 29.66
CA ASN A 198 -8.39 -2.19 31.10
C ASN A 198 -6.96 -1.84 31.56
N LYS A 199 -5.94 -2.55 31.07
CA LYS A 199 -4.53 -2.19 31.34
C LYS A 199 -4.16 -0.82 30.78
N SER A 200 -4.80 -0.40 29.68
CA SER A 200 -4.58 0.91 29.08
C SER A 200 -5.14 2.03 29.94
N LEU A 201 -6.31 1.81 30.56
CA LEU A 201 -6.92 2.76 31.52
C LEU A 201 -6.02 3.01 32.71
N ILE A 202 -5.40 1.97 33.27
CA ILE A 202 -4.44 2.11 34.39
C ILE A 202 -3.25 3.05 34.01
N LYS A 203 -2.91 3.11 32.70
CA LYS A 203 -1.86 3.99 32.17
C LYS A 203 -2.38 5.33 31.66
N ASN A 204 -3.57 5.76 32.12
CA ASN A 204 -4.23 6.99 31.68
C ASN A 204 -4.40 7.10 30.15
N LYS A 205 -4.61 5.95 29.48
CA LYS A 205 -4.94 5.88 28.05
C LYS A 205 -6.42 5.57 27.88
N ILE A 206 -7.05 6.20 26.90
CA ILE A 206 -8.47 6.02 26.62
C ILE A 206 -8.61 4.96 25.51
N PRO A 207 -9.17 3.77 25.82
CA PRO A 207 -9.39 2.75 24.80
C PRO A 207 -10.54 3.16 23.87
N VAL A 208 -10.34 2.97 22.56
CA VAL A 208 -11.35 3.17 21.53
C VAL A 208 -11.43 1.92 20.67
N PHE A 209 -12.61 1.34 20.58
CA PHE A 209 -12.84 0.15 19.78
C PHE A 209 -13.40 0.53 18.40
N PHE A 210 -12.75 0.05 17.34
CA PHE A 210 -13.26 0.15 15.97
C PHE A 210 -14.00 -1.14 15.65
N ILE A 211 -15.33 -1.04 15.53
CA ILE A 211 -16.22 -2.17 15.26
C ILE A 211 -16.92 -1.99 13.91
N GLU A 212 -17.21 -3.10 13.25
CA GLU A 212 -18.07 -3.13 12.06
C GLU A 212 -19.54 -3.28 12.48
N LYS A 213 -20.47 -2.77 11.67
CA LYS A 213 -21.93 -2.80 11.96
C LYS A 213 -22.45 -4.18 12.38
N ASN A 214 -21.89 -5.24 11.84
CA ASN A 214 -22.32 -6.63 12.13
C ASN A 214 -21.79 -7.17 13.47
N HIS A 215 -21.00 -6.38 14.20
CA HIS A 215 -20.36 -6.81 15.45
C HIS A 215 -20.79 -5.94 16.66
N GLU A 216 -21.76 -5.06 16.50
CA GLU A 216 -22.27 -4.19 17.57
C GLU A 216 -22.85 -4.97 18.78
N GLN A 217 -23.25 -6.23 18.56
CA GLN A 217 -23.81 -7.10 19.61
C GLN A 217 -22.71 -7.83 20.44
N ILE A 218 -21.43 -7.66 20.13
CA ILE A 218 -20.32 -8.40 20.77
C ILE A 218 -19.70 -7.61 21.94
N ILE A 219 -20.06 -6.34 22.11
CA ILE A 219 -19.56 -5.42 23.13
C ILE A 219 -20.68 -4.98 24.03
#